data_21c946b5fb9586e1996a9ef48af9421d
#
_entry.id   21c946b5fb9586e1996a9ef48af9421d
#
_cell.length_a   1.000
_cell.length_b   1.000
_cell.length_c   1.000
_cell.angle_alpha   90.00
_cell.angle_beta   90.00
_cell.angle_gamma   90.00
#
_symmetry.space_group_name_H-M   'P 1'
#
loop_
_entity.id
_entity.type
_entity.pdbx_description
1 polymer ?
#
loop_
_entity_poly.entity_id
_entity_poly.type
_entity_poly.pdbx_seq_one_letter_code
_entity_poly.pdbx_strand_id
1 'polypeptide(L)'
;MKSSTTKITFLAIYRFLDKVSPLDQDCGQLCGAACCTCGSQTDSRDLCDEDDFGIYLLPGEDKLFDRKEDWIGWEKNRAEDYEFPDSWHGTIYFLHCKTAPCCPREKRPLQCRFFPLAPHLDEEDVLHIVYQDGELPYDCPLISQKIPLNEDFIH
;
A
#
# COMPACT_ATOMS: atom_id res chain seq x y z
N MET A 1 8.89 17.31 -0.96
CA MET A 1 9.79 17.06 0.18
C MET A 1 11.01 16.30 -0.29
N LYS A 2 12.18 16.79 0.01
CA LYS A 2 13.29 15.85 0.03
C LYS A 2 13.04 14.98 1.26
N SER A 3 12.52 13.78 1.08
CA SER A 3 12.33 12.84 2.17
C SER A 3 13.66 12.74 2.94
N SER A 4 13.63 12.90 4.25
CA SER A 4 14.78 12.59 5.11
C SER A 4 15.04 11.08 5.16
N THR A 5 14.06 10.28 4.74
CA THR A 5 14.14 8.81 4.69
C THR A 5 15.05 8.39 3.56
N THR A 6 16.09 7.66 3.90
CA THR A 6 17.10 7.18 2.94
C THR A 6 16.67 5.87 2.28
N LYS A 7 17.25 5.55 1.14
CA LYS A 7 17.08 4.22 0.51
C LYS A 7 17.42 3.08 1.48
N ILE A 8 18.44 3.27 2.33
CA ILE A 8 18.86 2.24 3.30
C ILE A 8 17.76 2.02 4.35
N THR A 9 17.12 3.09 4.81
CA THR A 9 16.00 3.00 5.76
C THR A 9 14.83 2.24 5.15
N PHE A 10 14.43 2.56 3.91
CA PHE A 10 13.40 1.81 3.22
C PHE A 10 13.77 0.33 3.06
N LEU A 11 15.00 0.02 2.66
CA LEU A 11 15.47 -1.37 2.56
C LEU A 11 15.39 -2.12 3.90
N ALA A 12 15.68 -1.45 5.01
CA ALA A 12 15.55 -2.04 6.34
C ALA A 12 14.09 -2.35 6.69
N ILE A 13 13.17 -1.40 6.41
CA ILE A 13 11.73 -1.57 6.61
C ILE A 13 11.20 -2.75 5.77
N TYR A 14 11.56 -2.80 4.48
CA TYR A 14 11.14 -3.88 3.58
C TYR A 14 11.61 -5.25 4.10
N ARG A 15 12.88 -5.37 4.50
CA ARG A 15 13.44 -6.61 5.06
C ARG A 15 12.77 -7.02 6.37
N PHE A 16 12.35 -6.07 7.17
CA PHE A 16 11.60 -6.34 8.39
C PHE A 16 10.20 -6.88 8.03
N LEU A 17 9.49 -6.20 7.15
CA LEU A 17 8.15 -6.57 6.72
C LEU A 17 8.09 -7.83 5.81
N ASP A 18 9.24 -8.31 5.32
CA ASP A 18 9.34 -9.63 4.69
C ASP A 18 9.21 -10.78 5.72
N LYS A 19 9.47 -10.49 7.00
CA LYS A 19 9.41 -11.46 8.10
C LYS A 19 8.15 -11.32 8.93
N VAL A 20 7.61 -10.12 8.98
CA VAL A 20 6.45 -9.77 9.82
C VAL A 20 5.39 -9.13 8.94
N SER A 21 4.20 -9.65 8.95
CA SER A 21 3.06 -9.15 8.18
C SER A 21 1.81 -9.10 9.06
N PRO A 22 0.78 -8.33 8.68
CA PRO A 22 -0.46 -8.22 9.43
C PRO A 22 -1.10 -9.57 9.79
N LEU A 23 -0.93 -10.55 8.92
CA LEU A 23 -1.33 -11.95 9.15
C LEU A 23 -0.15 -12.87 8.87
N ASP A 24 -0.16 -14.09 9.44
CA ASP A 24 0.85 -15.12 9.16
C ASP A 24 0.79 -15.68 7.72
N GLN A 25 -0.19 -15.24 6.96
CA GLN A 25 -0.41 -15.61 5.56
C GLN A 25 -0.67 -14.38 4.69
N ASP A 26 -0.62 -14.57 3.36
CA ASP A 26 -1.03 -13.51 2.43
C ASP A 26 -2.54 -13.27 2.54
N CYS A 27 -2.95 -12.10 3.05
CA CYS A 27 -4.37 -11.74 3.21
C CYS A 27 -5.14 -11.78 1.88
N GLY A 28 -4.47 -11.60 0.75
CA GLY A 28 -5.07 -11.72 -0.57
C GLY A 28 -5.70 -13.08 -0.86
N GLN A 29 -5.26 -14.13 -0.16
CA GLN A 29 -5.87 -15.47 -0.26
C GLN A 29 -7.27 -15.53 0.37
N LEU A 30 -7.59 -14.62 1.30
CA LEU A 30 -8.89 -14.57 1.96
C LEU A 30 -9.99 -13.95 1.11
N CYS A 31 -9.64 -13.00 0.25
CA CYS A 31 -10.60 -12.22 -0.53
C CYS A 31 -10.32 -12.21 -2.03
N GLY A 32 -9.44 -13.09 -2.51
CA GLY A 32 -9.02 -13.09 -3.92
C GLY A 32 -8.28 -11.82 -4.33
N ALA A 33 -7.56 -11.20 -3.38
CA ALA A 33 -6.81 -9.95 -3.57
C ALA A 33 -7.71 -8.77 -4.03
N ALA A 34 -8.91 -8.66 -3.46
CA ALA A 34 -9.92 -7.66 -3.84
C ALA A 34 -9.37 -6.22 -3.89
N CYS A 35 -8.43 -5.86 -3.01
CA CYS A 35 -7.74 -4.57 -3.03
C CYS A 35 -6.88 -4.33 -4.29
N CYS A 36 -6.49 -5.40 -5.00
CA CYS A 36 -5.69 -5.33 -6.22
C CYS A 36 -6.53 -5.57 -7.48
N THR A 37 -7.78 -6.03 -7.35
CA THR A 37 -8.64 -6.45 -8.46
C THR A 37 -10.00 -5.74 -8.44
N CYS A 38 -10.14 -4.75 -7.54
CA CYS A 38 -11.39 -4.03 -7.30
C CYS A 38 -12.60 -4.96 -7.10
N GLY A 39 -12.40 -6.06 -6.35
CA GLY A 39 -13.47 -7.02 -6.09
C GLY A 39 -13.93 -7.81 -7.32
N SER A 40 -13.07 -8.01 -8.31
CA SER A 40 -13.39 -8.61 -9.62
C SER A 40 -14.06 -10.00 -9.58
N GLN A 41 -14.28 -10.55 -8.41
CA GLN A 41 -15.13 -11.75 -8.21
C GLN A 41 -16.62 -11.42 -8.00
N THR A 42 -16.98 -10.14 -7.93
CA THR A 42 -18.36 -9.65 -7.84
C THR A 42 -18.63 -8.70 -9.01
N ASP A 43 -19.90 -8.46 -9.32
CA ASP A 43 -20.36 -7.63 -10.44
C ASP A 43 -19.87 -6.15 -10.45
N SER A 44 -18.85 -5.84 -9.66
CA SER A 44 -18.31 -4.49 -9.45
C SER A 44 -17.26 -4.06 -10.48
N ARG A 45 -17.03 -4.82 -11.55
CA ARG A 45 -16.04 -4.49 -12.61
C ARG A 45 -16.28 -3.13 -13.28
N ASP A 46 -17.53 -2.65 -13.25
CA ASP A 46 -17.89 -1.36 -13.85
C ASP A 46 -17.47 -0.14 -13.02
N LEU A 47 -16.93 -0.36 -11.81
CA LEU A 47 -16.57 0.71 -10.88
C LEU A 47 -15.06 1.07 -10.85
N CYS A 48 -14.22 0.27 -11.51
CA CYS A 48 -12.78 0.52 -11.55
C CYS A 48 -12.24 0.36 -12.97
N ASP A 49 -11.64 1.40 -13.49
CA ASP A 49 -10.88 1.33 -14.74
C ASP A 49 -9.55 0.60 -14.50
N GLU A 50 -9.07 -0.16 -15.49
CA GLU A 50 -7.78 -0.88 -15.39
C GLU A 50 -6.60 0.07 -15.13
N ASP A 51 -6.73 1.34 -15.52
CA ASP A 51 -5.74 2.39 -15.31
C ASP A 51 -5.69 2.88 -13.85
N ASP A 52 -6.70 2.57 -13.02
CA ASP A 52 -6.78 2.96 -11.61
C ASP A 52 -5.99 2.01 -10.68
N PHE A 53 -5.53 0.84 -11.18
CA PHE A 53 -4.77 -0.10 -10.37
C PHE A 53 -3.36 0.40 -10.11
N GLY A 54 -3.15 0.95 -8.94
CA GLY A 54 -1.86 1.46 -8.57
C GLY A 54 -1.82 2.02 -7.16
N ILE A 55 -0.68 2.60 -6.83
CA ILE A 55 -0.46 3.21 -5.52
C ILE A 55 0.53 4.36 -5.62
N TYR A 56 0.29 5.43 -4.89
CA TYR A 56 1.29 6.46 -4.67
C TYR A 56 2.40 5.93 -3.75
N LEU A 57 3.64 6.08 -4.18
CA LEU A 57 4.79 5.74 -3.36
C LEU A 57 5.01 6.78 -2.27
N LEU A 58 5.42 6.33 -1.10
CA LEU A 58 5.88 7.23 -0.05
C LEU A 58 7.08 8.05 -0.53
N PRO A 59 7.23 9.32 -0.08
CA PRO A 59 8.32 10.19 -0.51
C PRO A 59 9.70 9.54 -0.30
N GLY A 60 10.40 9.24 -1.40
CA GLY A 60 11.72 8.59 -1.41
C GLY A 60 11.72 7.07 -1.56
N GLU A 61 10.57 6.42 -1.51
CA GLU A 61 10.40 4.97 -1.73
C GLU A 61 10.66 4.59 -3.20
N ASP A 62 10.44 5.53 -4.13
CA ASP A 62 10.69 5.37 -5.57
C ASP A 62 12.11 4.88 -5.89
N LYS A 63 13.08 5.15 -5.01
CA LYS A 63 14.48 4.74 -5.16
C LYS A 63 14.71 3.24 -5.00
N LEU A 64 13.71 2.50 -4.51
CA LEU A 64 13.78 1.04 -4.37
C LEU A 64 13.46 0.31 -5.67
N PHE A 65 12.69 0.93 -6.54
CA PHE A 65 12.17 0.27 -7.74
C PHE A 65 13.03 0.57 -8.96
N ASP A 66 13.24 -0.46 -9.79
CA ASP A 66 13.84 -0.27 -11.10
C ASP A 66 12.76 0.21 -12.09
N ARG A 67 13.07 1.29 -12.80
CA ARG A 67 12.20 1.86 -13.84
C ARG A 67 11.93 0.91 -15.02
N LYS A 68 12.70 -0.17 -15.14
CA LYS A 68 12.61 -1.17 -16.21
C LYS A 68 11.82 -2.41 -15.83
N GLU A 69 11.24 -2.47 -14.65
CA GLU A 69 10.45 -3.61 -14.23
C GLU A 69 9.16 -3.74 -15.03
N ASP A 70 8.87 -4.94 -15.52
CA ASP A 70 7.79 -5.18 -16.48
C ASP A 70 6.40 -5.13 -15.82
N TRP A 71 6.32 -5.43 -14.52
CA TRP A 71 5.08 -5.53 -13.76
C TRP A 71 4.52 -4.19 -13.30
N ILE A 72 5.28 -3.09 -13.47
CA ILE A 72 4.86 -1.75 -13.08
C ILE A 72 4.93 -0.76 -14.24
N GLY A 73 4.01 0.20 -14.22
CA GLY A 73 4.07 1.45 -14.96
C GLY A 73 4.40 2.60 -14.02
N TRP A 74 4.86 3.71 -14.58
CA TRP A 74 5.24 4.89 -13.81
C TRP A 74 4.48 6.11 -14.29
N GLU A 75 3.87 6.79 -13.35
CA GLU A 75 3.33 8.12 -13.56
C GLU A 75 4.00 9.11 -12.60
N LYS A 76 4.24 10.32 -13.07
CA LYS A 76 4.88 11.38 -12.30
C LYS A 76 3.88 12.51 -12.11
N ASN A 77 3.57 12.81 -10.86
CA ASN A 77 2.63 13.83 -10.47
C ASN A 77 3.28 14.86 -9.53
N ARG A 78 2.55 15.92 -9.22
CA ARG A 78 2.90 16.88 -8.19
C ARG A 78 1.97 16.70 -7.00
N ALA A 79 2.52 16.68 -5.80
CA ALA A 79 1.73 16.53 -4.59
C ALA A 79 0.71 17.66 -4.42
N GLU A 80 1.06 18.87 -4.86
CA GLU A 80 0.22 20.06 -4.75
C GLU A 80 -1.06 19.98 -5.59
N ASP A 81 -1.13 19.06 -6.54
CA ASP A 81 -2.31 18.86 -7.40
C ASP A 81 -3.35 17.90 -6.76
N TYR A 82 -3.08 17.36 -5.56
CA TYR A 82 -3.88 16.36 -4.87
C TYR A 82 -4.04 16.71 -3.38
N GLU A 83 -5.02 16.11 -2.72
CA GLU A 83 -5.25 16.22 -1.27
C GLU A 83 -4.34 15.27 -0.48
N PHE A 84 -3.03 15.49 -0.53
CA PHE A 84 -2.08 14.78 0.29
C PHE A 84 -1.80 15.54 1.61
N PRO A 85 -1.24 14.84 2.63
CA PRO A 85 -0.77 15.53 3.83
C PRO A 85 0.20 16.68 3.51
N ASP A 86 0.16 17.74 4.27
CA ASP A 86 1.01 18.94 4.09
C ASP A 86 2.52 18.63 4.04
N SER A 87 2.92 17.48 4.60
CA SER A 87 4.31 17.00 4.54
C SER A 87 4.72 16.51 3.15
N TRP A 88 3.78 16.27 2.24
CA TRP A 88 4.04 15.84 0.87
C TRP A 88 4.08 17.06 -0.05
N HIS A 89 5.20 17.28 -0.71
CA HIS A 89 5.34 18.35 -1.69
C HIS A 89 6.33 17.98 -2.79
N GLY A 90 6.16 18.62 -3.94
CA GLY A 90 6.98 18.41 -5.12
C GLY A 90 6.60 17.15 -5.87
N THR A 91 7.58 16.47 -6.43
CA THR A 91 7.34 15.28 -7.25
C THR A 91 6.95 14.08 -6.40
N ILE A 92 5.85 13.44 -6.78
CA ILE A 92 5.39 12.15 -6.29
C ILE A 92 5.28 11.18 -7.46
N TYR A 93 5.28 9.90 -7.17
CA TYR A 93 5.20 8.84 -8.18
C TYR A 93 4.03 7.92 -7.88
N PHE A 94 3.18 7.70 -8.90
CA PHE A 94 2.18 6.66 -8.89
C PHE A 94 2.73 5.44 -9.63
N LEU A 95 2.60 4.27 -9.03
CA LEU A 95 2.91 2.99 -9.65
C LEU A 95 1.64 2.32 -10.15
N HIS A 96 1.51 2.16 -11.45
CA HIS A 96 0.46 1.35 -12.05
C HIS A 96 0.82 -0.13 -11.97
N CYS A 97 -0.08 -0.95 -11.43
CA CYS A 97 0.12 -2.40 -11.33
C CYS A 97 -0.34 -3.09 -12.61
N LYS A 98 0.59 -3.53 -13.46
CA LYS A 98 0.28 -4.21 -14.74
C LYS A 98 -0.04 -5.69 -14.59
N THR A 99 0.28 -6.29 -13.46
CA THR A 99 0.12 -7.72 -13.21
C THR A 99 -0.69 -8.00 -11.95
N ALA A 100 -1.57 -7.07 -11.55
CA ALA A 100 -2.43 -7.29 -10.40
C ALA A 100 -3.29 -8.57 -10.60
N PRO A 101 -3.41 -9.44 -9.58
CA PRO A 101 -2.83 -9.37 -8.23
C PRO A 101 -1.45 -10.04 -8.09
N CYS A 102 -0.80 -10.40 -9.20
CA CYS A 102 0.40 -11.26 -9.24
C CYS A 102 1.73 -10.49 -9.15
N CYS A 103 1.75 -9.35 -8.47
CA CYS A 103 3.00 -8.60 -8.25
C CYS A 103 4.00 -9.39 -7.37
N PRO A 104 5.34 -9.20 -7.58
CA PRO A 104 6.34 -9.80 -6.70
C PRO A 104 6.16 -9.33 -5.26
N ARG A 105 5.89 -10.26 -4.32
CA ARG A 105 5.54 -9.93 -2.94
C ARG A 105 6.65 -9.13 -2.24
N GLU A 106 7.90 -9.52 -2.44
CA GLU A 106 9.07 -8.87 -1.86
C GLU A 106 9.32 -7.44 -2.39
N LYS A 107 8.68 -7.09 -3.51
CA LYS A 107 8.76 -5.76 -4.12
C LYS A 107 7.47 -4.94 -3.95
N ARG A 108 6.48 -5.49 -3.26
CA ARG A 108 5.20 -4.82 -3.04
C ARG A 108 5.40 -3.52 -2.26
N PRO A 109 4.88 -2.35 -2.72
CA PRO A 109 4.99 -1.07 -2.02
C PRO A 109 4.51 -1.13 -0.57
N LEU A 110 5.06 -0.27 0.30
CA LEU A 110 4.76 -0.30 1.73
C LEU A 110 3.26 -0.17 2.01
N GLN A 111 2.58 0.76 1.38
CA GLN A 111 1.14 0.93 1.58
C GLN A 111 0.36 -0.34 1.23
N CYS A 112 0.77 -1.06 0.17
CA CYS A 112 0.15 -2.34 -0.18
C CYS A 112 0.45 -3.46 0.84
N ARG A 113 1.55 -3.37 1.59
CA ARG A 113 1.90 -4.34 2.64
C ARG A 113 1.11 -4.14 3.92
N PHE A 114 0.72 -2.90 4.19
CA PHE A 114 -0.06 -2.53 5.37
C PHE A 114 -1.57 -2.64 5.13
N PHE A 115 -2.02 -2.36 3.92
CA PHE A 115 -3.46 -2.26 3.62
C PHE A 115 -4.27 -3.47 4.15
N PRO A 116 -5.40 -3.27 4.82
CA PRO A 116 -6.14 -2.01 5.04
C PRO A 116 -5.71 -1.23 6.29
N LEU A 117 -4.54 -1.51 6.81
CA LEU A 117 -4.00 -0.84 7.98
C LEU A 117 -3.14 0.35 7.56
N ALA A 118 -3.04 1.33 8.44
CA ALA A 118 -2.18 2.49 8.28
C ALA A 118 -1.50 2.84 9.60
N PRO A 119 -0.23 3.28 9.59
CA PRO A 119 0.40 3.88 10.76
C PRO A 119 -0.21 5.26 11.01
N HIS A 120 -0.56 5.54 12.25
CA HIS A 120 -1.11 6.81 12.69
C HIS A 120 -0.36 7.31 13.93
N LEU A 121 0.09 8.55 13.91
CA LEU A 121 0.66 9.23 15.07
C LEU A 121 -0.44 10.06 15.72
N ASP A 122 -0.63 9.89 17.02
CA ASP A 122 -1.55 10.71 17.79
C ASP A 122 -0.92 12.05 18.20
N GLU A 123 -1.66 12.88 18.95
CA GLU A 123 -1.22 14.19 19.40
C GLU A 123 -0.02 14.14 20.37
N GLU A 124 0.24 12.99 20.98
CA GLU A 124 1.36 12.72 21.90
C GLU A 124 2.57 12.06 21.17
N ASP A 125 2.56 12.00 19.83
CA ASP A 125 3.55 11.32 19.00
C ASP A 125 3.64 9.79 19.25
N VAL A 126 2.58 9.18 19.76
CA VAL A 126 2.50 7.71 19.92
C VAL A 126 2.02 7.10 18.61
N LEU A 127 2.75 6.08 18.15
CA LEU A 127 2.41 5.34 16.93
C LEU A 127 1.32 4.31 17.21
N HIS A 128 0.26 4.37 16.44
CA HIS A 128 -0.82 3.40 16.41
C HIS A 128 -0.94 2.75 15.04
N ILE A 129 -1.42 1.52 15.01
CA ILE A 129 -1.87 0.89 13.77
C ILE A 129 -3.40 0.98 13.74
N VAL A 130 -3.93 1.66 12.76
CA VAL A 130 -5.36 1.88 12.60
C VAL A 130 -5.87 1.24 11.31
N TYR A 131 -7.15 0.91 11.27
CA TYR A 131 -7.79 0.53 10.02
C TYR A 131 -8.12 1.77 9.22
N GLN A 132 -7.98 1.68 7.90
CA GLN A 132 -8.45 2.72 7.00
C GLN A 132 -9.97 2.86 7.13
N ASP A 133 -10.46 4.07 7.30
CA ASP A 133 -11.86 4.40 7.58
C ASP A 133 -12.68 4.71 6.32
N GLY A 134 -12.04 4.76 5.16
CA GLY A 134 -12.72 4.99 3.88
C GLY A 134 -13.63 3.82 3.47
N GLU A 135 -14.74 4.14 2.82
CA GLU A 135 -15.59 3.13 2.19
C GLU A 135 -14.82 2.43 1.07
N LEU A 136 -14.75 1.09 1.16
CA LEU A 136 -14.12 0.27 0.13
C LEU A 136 -15.19 -0.27 -0.83
N PRO A 137 -14.93 -0.30 -2.14
CA PRO A 137 -15.89 -0.85 -3.11
C PRO A 137 -15.96 -2.39 -3.08
N TYR A 138 -15.30 -3.04 -2.13
CA TYR A 138 -15.24 -4.49 -1.94
C TYR A 138 -15.21 -4.84 -0.46
N ASP A 139 -15.57 -6.09 -0.13
CA ASP A 139 -15.45 -6.60 1.23
C ASP A 139 -14.01 -6.98 1.56
N CYS A 140 -13.46 -6.40 2.62
CA CYS A 140 -12.17 -6.75 3.17
C CYS A 140 -12.37 -7.56 4.47
N PRO A 141 -12.01 -8.86 4.51
CA PRO A 141 -12.23 -9.70 5.69
C PRO A 141 -11.52 -9.21 6.95
N LEU A 142 -10.39 -8.50 6.80
CA LEU A 142 -9.70 -7.91 7.95
C LEU A 142 -10.55 -6.85 8.64
N ILE A 143 -11.36 -6.12 7.87
CA ILE A 143 -12.27 -5.09 8.40
C ILE A 143 -13.59 -5.71 8.83
N SER A 144 -14.26 -6.44 7.93
CA SER A 144 -15.63 -6.92 8.13
C SER A 144 -15.70 -8.03 9.17
N GLN A 145 -14.71 -8.93 9.21
CA GLN A 145 -14.66 -10.06 10.14
C GLN A 145 -13.76 -9.82 11.36
N LYS A 146 -13.06 -8.69 11.41
CA LYS A 146 -12.12 -8.31 12.47
C LYS A 146 -11.14 -9.43 12.80
N ILE A 147 -10.53 -10.01 11.75
CA ILE A 147 -9.56 -11.08 11.91
C ILE A 147 -8.41 -10.60 12.81
N PRO A 148 -8.01 -11.36 13.85
CA PRO A 148 -6.90 -10.97 14.71
C PRO A 148 -5.63 -10.74 13.92
N LEU A 149 -4.95 -9.62 14.19
CA LEU A 149 -3.66 -9.31 13.60
C LEU A 149 -2.54 -10.05 14.32
N ASN A 150 -1.45 -10.28 13.60
CA ASN A 150 -0.23 -10.85 14.17
C ASN A 150 0.33 -9.89 15.24
N GLU A 151 0.57 -10.42 16.46
CA GLU A 151 1.09 -9.63 17.58
C GLU A 151 2.48 -9.06 17.29
N ASP A 152 3.35 -9.82 16.61
CA ASP A 152 4.69 -9.36 16.22
C ASP A 152 4.65 -8.20 15.20
N PHE A 153 3.52 -8.03 14.51
CA PHE A 153 3.31 -6.91 13.59
C PHE A 153 2.85 -5.65 14.32
N ILE A 154 2.13 -5.79 15.43
CA ILE A 154 1.57 -4.66 16.20
C ILE A 154 2.62 -4.08 17.17
N HIS A 155 3.55 -4.90 17.67
CA HIS A 155 4.59 -4.56 18.63
C HIS A 155 5.97 -4.38 17.98
#